data_60036030a21e9c6b75d60a8eed746421
#
_entry.id   60036030a21e9c6b75d60a8eed746421
#
_cell.length_a   1.000
_cell.length_b   1.000
_cell.length_c   1.000
_cell.angle_alpha   90.00
_cell.angle_beta   90.00
_cell.angle_gamma   90.00
#
_symmetry.space_group_name_H-M   'P 1'
#
loop_
_entity.id
_entity.type
_entity.pdbx_description
1 polymer ?
#
loop_
_entity_poly.entity_id
_entity_poly.type
_entity_poly.pdbx_seq_one_letter_code
_entity_poly.pdbx_strand_id
1 'polypeptide(L)'
;AYKARMPDTSLGFMADAKMSPVLYRPWGTVSIPLWRDKLAAQVAEAQANKRAGEARLTAEQINLAVDVAERAFVYRETTRNLQLLQQTLLPKQRQSLEAARSAYLGGQIDFLNLTEAEQTLLRFNLDEIEARTQRELPLAELSLIMQGMPPAAAGAAGMGISSPGMG
;
A
#
# COMPACT_ATOMS: atom_id res chain seq x y z
N ALA A 1 14.51 27.54 -11.34
CA ALA A 1 13.67 28.45 -12.15
C ALA A 1 14.04 29.94 -11.98
N TYR A 2 14.42 30.41 -10.78
CA TYR A 2 14.77 31.84 -10.55
C TYR A 2 16.04 32.29 -11.25
N LYS A 3 17.07 31.44 -11.42
CA LYS A 3 18.33 31.78 -12.10
C LYS A 3 18.16 32.04 -13.59
N ALA A 4 17.15 31.48 -14.25
CA ALA A 4 16.86 31.68 -15.65
C ALA A 4 16.33 33.11 -16.00
N ARG A 5 16.07 33.94 -15.02
CA ARG A 5 15.63 35.33 -15.19
C ARG A 5 16.78 36.34 -15.28
N MET A 6 18.01 35.93 -14.93
CA MET A 6 19.16 36.81 -15.01
C MET A 6 19.80 36.73 -16.41
N PRO A 7 20.22 37.86 -16.97
CA PRO A 7 20.96 37.85 -18.23
C PRO A 7 22.30 37.15 -18.01
N ASP A 8 22.61 36.22 -18.89
CA ASP A 8 23.89 35.53 -18.88
C ASP A 8 24.89 36.38 -19.67
N THR A 9 25.99 36.81 -19.01
CA THR A 9 27.02 37.61 -19.61
C THR A 9 28.31 36.79 -19.68
N SER A 10 28.83 36.60 -20.86
CA SER A 10 30.14 36.01 -21.07
C SER A 10 31.08 37.04 -21.75
N LEU A 11 32.27 37.23 -21.18
CA LEU A 11 33.34 38.07 -21.69
C LEU A 11 34.53 37.18 -22.03
N GLY A 12 35.08 37.35 -23.21
CA GLY A 12 36.25 36.60 -23.62
C GLY A 12 37.22 37.51 -24.39
N PHE A 13 38.50 37.19 -24.33
CA PHE A 13 39.57 37.82 -25.10
C PHE A 13 40.21 36.79 -26.04
N MET A 14 40.27 37.11 -27.27
CA MET A 14 41.02 36.35 -28.29
C MET A 14 42.24 37.14 -28.71
N ALA A 15 43.42 36.57 -28.49
CA ALA A 15 44.68 37.14 -28.97
C ALA A 15 45.24 36.22 -30.09
N ASP A 16 45.41 36.77 -31.29
CA ASP A 16 45.98 36.04 -32.40
C ASP A 16 47.45 36.42 -32.53
N ALA A 17 48.35 35.54 -32.11
CA ALA A 17 49.78 35.75 -32.02
C ALA A 17 50.51 35.38 -33.33
N LYS A 18 49.77 34.92 -34.33
CA LYS A 18 50.37 34.56 -35.64
C LYS A 18 50.58 35.71 -36.64
N MET A 19 50.05 36.90 -36.34
CA MET A 19 50.21 38.10 -37.16
C MET A 19 50.97 39.20 -36.38
N SER A 20 51.93 39.82 -37.01
CA SER A 20 52.61 41.03 -36.49
C SER A 20 52.02 42.23 -37.19
N PRO A 21 51.29 43.15 -36.50
CA PRO A 21 51.07 43.27 -35.03
C PRO A 21 50.00 42.36 -34.48
N VAL A 22 50.16 41.97 -33.21
CA VAL A 22 49.20 41.08 -32.46
C VAL A 22 47.83 41.76 -32.42
N LEU A 23 46.82 41.07 -32.97
CA LEU A 23 45.45 41.58 -33.03
C LEU A 23 44.67 41.11 -31.81
N TYR A 24 44.26 42.02 -30.94
CA TYR A 24 43.39 41.74 -29.77
C TYR A 24 41.92 41.95 -30.17
N ARG A 25 41.13 40.89 -30.05
CA ARG A 25 39.67 40.96 -30.25
C ARG A 25 38.95 40.71 -28.94
N PRO A 26 38.51 41.73 -28.22
CA PRO A 26 37.58 41.55 -27.13
C PRO A 26 36.20 41.17 -27.70
N TRP A 27 35.56 40.15 -27.14
CA TRP A 27 34.19 39.80 -27.47
C TRP A 27 33.36 39.65 -26.20
N GLY A 28 32.13 40.09 -26.28
CA GLY A 28 31.19 39.93 -25.18
C GLY A 28 29.82 39.48 -25.70
N THR A 29 29.23 38.51 -25.07
CA THR A 29 27.88 38.05 -25.37
C THR A 29 26.99 38.32 -24.20
N VAL A 30 25.90 39.05 -24.44
CA VAL A 30 24.83 39.25 -23.44
C VAL A 30 23.58 38.54 -23.95
N SER A 31 23.19 37.50 -23.24
CA SER A 31 21.94 36.78 -23.53
C SER A 31 20.79 37.43 -22.77
N ILE A 32 19.97 38.19 -23.47
CA ILE A 32 18.78 38.81 -22.89
C ILE A 32 17.59 37.87 -23.13
N PRO A 33 16.93 37.34 -22.08
CA PRO A 33 15.75 36.48 -22.23
C PRO A 33 14.56 37.34 -22.71
N LEU A 34 14.34 37.38 -24.03
CA LEU A 34 13.23 38.11 -24.66
C LEU A 34 11.86 37.41 -24.47
N TRP A 35 11.87 36.10 -24.10
CA TRP A 35 10.69 35.27 -23.97
C TRP A 35 10.15 35.27 -22.53
N ARG A 36 9.70 36.42 -22.05
CA ARG A 36 9.16 36.57 -20.69
C ARG A 36 7.93 35.66 -20.42
N ASP A 37 7.09 35.48 -21.43
CA ASP A 37 5.89 34.63 -21.33
C ASP A 37 6.24 33.15 -21.20
N LYS A 38 7.27 32.67 -21.90
CA LYS A 38 7.76 31.29 -21.76
C LYS A 38 8.32 31.03 -20.35
N LEU A 39 9.07 31.98 -19.81
CA LEU A 39 9.62 31.87 -18.46
C LEU A 39 8.52 31.95 -17.39
N ALA A 40 7.49 32.76 -17.59
CA ALA A 40 6.33 32.83 -16.71
C ALA A 40 5.54 31.51 -16.74
N ALA A 41 5.34 30.93 -17.93
CA ALA A 41 4.69 29.63 -18.09
C ALA A 41 5.46 28.49 -17.41
N GLN A 42 6.78 28.45 -17.53
CA GLN A 42 7.62 27.45 -16.84
C GLN A 42 7.57 27.58 -15.32
N VAL A 43 7.52 28.79 -14.79
CA VAL A 43 7.36 29.02 -13.35
C VAL A 43 5.98 28.58 -12.88
N ALA A 44 4.93 28.89 -13.65
CA ALA A 44 3.57 28.47 -13.35
C ALA A 44 3.44 26.92 -13.39
N GLU A 45 4.04 26.26 -14.37
CA GLU A 45 4.12 24.81 -14.47
C GLU A 45 4.83 24.19 -13.25
N ALA A 46 6.00 24.72 -12.88
CA ALA A 46 6.74 24.24 -11.72
C ALA A 46 5.94 24.41 -10.41
N GLN A 47 5.20 25.52 -10.29
CA GLN A 47 4.31 25.74 -9.12
C GLN A 47 3.11 24.79 -9.12
N ALA A 48 2.52 24.53 -10.29
CA ALA A 48 1.43 23.56 -10.42
C ALA A 48 1.90 22.14 -10.08
N ASN A 49 3.07 21.75 -10.57
CA ASN A 49 3.67 20.45 -10.24
C ASN A 49 4.00 20.31 -8.75
N LYS A 50 4.47 21.38 -8.11
CA LYS A 50 4.69 21.40 -6.67
C LYS A 50 3.39 21.18 -5.91
N ARG A 51 2.32 21.93 -6.24
CA ARG A 51 1.00 21.76 -5.61
C ARG A 51 0.42 20.38 -5.83
N ALA A 52 0.59 19.83 -7.04
CA ALA A 52 0.16 18.46 -7.35
C ALA A 52 0.93 17.43 -6.50
N GLY A 53 2.23 17.63 -6.29
CA GLY A 53 3.04 16.79 -5.41
C GLY A 53 2.59 16.86 -3.94
N GLU A 54 2.33 18.05 -3.44
CA GLU A 54 1.83 18.26 -2.08
C GLU A 54 0.43 17.62 -1.88
N ALA A 55 -0.45 17.76 -2.86
CA ALA A 55 -1.78 17.14 -2.82
C ALA A 55 -1.70 15.61 -2.85
N ARG A 56 -0.80 15.03 -3.67
CA ARG A 56 -0.55 13.59 -3.70
C ARG A 56 -0.01 13.08 -2.35
N LEU A 57 0.92 13.80 -1.75
CA LEU A 57 1.45 13.44 -0.42
C LEU A 57 0.33 13.41 0.62
N THR A 58 -0.52 14.43 0.64
CA THR A 58 -1.66 14.49 1.57
C THR A 58 -2.65 13.35 1.33
N ALA A 59 -2.97 13.06 0.06
CA ALA A 59 -3.84 11.95 -0.29
C ALA A 59 -3.26 10.61 0.17
N GLU A 60 -1.96 10.39 -0.02
CA GLU A 60 -1.29 9.16 0.41
C GLU A 60 -1.26 9.00 1.93
N GLN A 61 -1.06 10.10 2.66
CA GLN A 61 -1.15 10.10 4.13
C GLN A 61 -2.54 9.72 4.64
N ILE A 62 -3.60 10.22 3.98
CA ILE A 62 -4.98 9.86 4.31
C ILE A 62 -5.24 8.39 3.99
N ASN A 63 -4.84 7.91 2.83
CA ASN A 63 -4.99 6.51 2.43
C ASN A 63 -4.30 5.58 3.44
N LEU A 64 -3.07 5.89 3.81
CA LEU A 64 -2.33 5.10 4.80
C LEU A 64 -3.03 5.08 6.16
N ALA A 65 -3.57 6.23 6.60
CA ALA A 65 -4.32 6.30 7.85
C ALA A 65 -5.61 5.45 7.81
N VAL A 66 -6.32 5.45 6.67
CA VAL A 66 -7.51 4.62 6.45
C VAL A 66 -7.13 3.14 6.46
N ASP A 67 -6.08 2.74 5.73
CA ASP A 67 -5.61 1.36 5.67
C ASP A 67 -5.23 0.82 7.06
N VAL A 68 -4.52 1.61 7.85
CA VAL A 68 -4.16 1.24 9.24
C VAL A 68 -5.41 1.09 10.10
N ALA A 69 -6.37 2.02 9.98
CA ALA A 69 -7.61 1.97 10.75
C ALA A 69 -8.45 0.73 10.39
N GLU A 70 -8.56 0.41 9.10
CA GLU A 70 -9.28 -0.76 8.60
C GLU A 70 -8.66 -2.07 9.13
N ARG A 71 -7.34 -2.23 9.00
CA ARG A 71 -6.63 -3.42 9.50
C ARG A 71 -6.72 -3.56 11.01
N ALA A 72 -6.64 -2.45 11.74
CA ALA A 72 -6.83 -2.45 13.19
C ALA A 72 -8.26 -2.81 13.59
N PHE A 73 -9.26 -2.43 12.78
CA PHE A 73 -10.65 -2.84 12.99
C PHE A 73 -10.82 -4.34 12.76
N VAL A 74 -10.32 -4.86 11.62
CA VAL A 74 -10.38 -6.29 11.29
C VAL A 74 -9.69 -7.13 12.36
N TYR A 75 -8.50 -6.72 12.82
CA TYR A 75 -7.80 -7.41 13.91
C TYR A 75 -8.63 -7.48 15.21
N ARG A 76 -9.29 -6.40 15.59
CA ARG A 76 -10.14 -6.37 16.79
C ARG A 76 -11.36 -7.26 16.64
N GLU A 77 -11.98 -7.23 15.46
CA GLU A 77 -13.17 -8.05 15.18
C GLU A 77 -12.82 -9.54 15.16
N THR A 78 -11.78 -9.94 14.47
CA THR A 78 -11.33 -11.34 14.45
C THR A 78 -10.86 -11.82 15.82
N THR A 79 -10.27 -10.94 16.63
CA THR A 79 -9.90 -11.27 18.02
C THR A 79 -11.15 -11.55 18.88
N ARG A 80 -12.19 -10.73 18.76
CA ARG A 80 -13.47 -10.96 19.48
C ARG A 80 -14.12 -12.27 19.03
N ASN A 81 -14.15 -12.53 17.73
CA ASN A 81 -14.71 -13.76 17.19
C ASN A 81 -13.96 -15.00 17.71
N LEU A 82 -12.64 -14.98 17.71
CA LEU A 82 -11.81 -16.05 18.26
C LEU A 82 -12.08 -16.26 19.76
N GLN A 83 -12.20 -15.19 20.55
CA GLN A 83 -12.54 -15.27 21.97
C GLN A 83 -13.92 -15.89 22.18
N LEU A 84 -14.92 -15.50 21.39
CA LEU A 84 -16.26 -16.08 21.46
C LEU A 84 -16.24 -17.58 21.16
N LEU A 85 -15.52 -18.00 20.12
CA LEU A 85 -15.36 -19.41 19.78
C LEU A 85 -14.71 -20.19 20.92
N GLN A 86 -13.57 -19.71 21.42
CA GLN A 86 -12.78 -20.41 22.44
C GLN A 86 -13.44 -20.44 23.82
N GLN A 87 -14.03 -19.34 24.24
CA GLN A 87 -14.54 -19.19 25.63
C GLN A 87 -15.99 -19.58 25.77
N THR A 88 -16.77 -19.53 24.68
CA THR A 88 -18.21 -19.74 24.76
C THR A 88 -18.70 -20.92 23.92
N LEU A 89 -18.40 -20.91 22.62
CA LEU A 89 -19.01 -21.87 21.70
C LEU A 89 -18.38 -23.26 21.83
N LEU A 90 -17.07 -23.38 21.84
CA LEU A 90 -16.38 -24.65 21.97
C LEU A 90 -16.68 -25.38 23.32
N PRO A 91 -16.62 -24.70 24.49
CA PRO A 91 -17.00 -25.35 25.73
C PRO A 91 -18.47 -25.84 25.76
N LYS A 92 -19.41 -25.01 25.27
CA LYS A 92 -20.81 -25.38 25.15
C LYS A 92 -21.02 -26.56 24.21
N GLN A 93 -20.35 -26.58 23.08
CA GLN A 93 -20.46 -27.68 22.13
C GLN A 93 -19.89 -29.01 22.69
N ARG A 94 -18.78 -28.93 23.45
CA ARG A 94 -18.27 -30.12 24.18
C ARG A 94 -19.27 -30.65 25.19
N GLN A 95 -19.90 -29.77 25.96
CA GLN A 95 -20.98 -30.17 26.90
C GLN A 95 -22.17 -30.79 26.15
N SER A 96 -22.57 -30.21 25.02
CA SER A 96 -23.62 -30.74 24.16
C SER A 96 -23.30 -32.16 23.66
N LEU A 97 -22.05 -32.39 23.23
CA LEU A 97 -21.61 -33.71 22.79
C LEU A 97 -21.62 -34.72 23.91
N GLU A 98 -21.17 -34.35 25.12
CA GLU A 98 -21.23 -35.24 26.29
C GLU A 98 -22.68 -35.58 26.67
N ALA A 99 -23.60 -34.60 26.60
CA ALA A 99 -25.02 -34.85 26.80
C ALA A 99 -25.59 -35.79 25.73
N ALA A 100 -25.24 -35.59 24.47
CA ALA A 100 -25.65 -36.45 23.36
C ALA A 100 -25.12 -37.90 23.55
N ARG A 101 -23.87 -38.08 23.96
CA ARG A 101 -23.29 -39.39 24.25
C ARG A 101 -24.04 -40.10 25.38
N SER A 102 -24.35 -39.39 26.48
CA SER A 102 -25.09 -39.92 27.59
C SER A 102 -26.51 -40.33 27.18
N ALA A 103 -27.18 -39.50 26.37
CA ALA A 103 -28.52 -39.78 25.85
C ALA A 103 -28.54 -40.96 24.88
N TYR A 104 -27.52 -41.11 24.05
CA TYR A 104 -27.37 -42.26 23.15
C TYR A 104 -27.17 -43.57 23.96
N LEU A 105 -26.31 -43.56 24.97
CA LEU A 105 -26.09 -44.72 25.84
C LEU A 105 -27.34 -45.10 26.61
N GLY A 106 -28.18 -44.11 26.96
CA GLY A 106 -29.50 -44.29 27.56
C GLY A 106 -30.60 -44.67 26.59
N GLY A 107 -30.32 -44.85 25.32
CA GLY A 107 -31.29 -45.17 24.26
C GLY A 107 -32.31 -44.06 23.96
N GLN A 108 -32.04 -42.82 24.37
CA GLN A 108 -32.94 -41.67 24.22
C GLN A 108 -32.83 -40.96 22.88
N ILE A 109 -31.67 -41.08 22.20
CA ILE A 109 -31.44 -40.50 20.90
C ILE A 109 -30.84 -41.52 19.94
N ASP A 110 -31.00 -41.30 18.64
CA ASP A 110 -30.45 -42.13 17.58
C ASP A 110 -28.98 -41.81 17.33
N PHE A 111 -28.25 -42.76 16.72
CA PHE A 111 -26.84 -42.66 16.34
C PHE A 111 -26.59 -41.45 15.41
N LEU A 112 -27.56 -41.11 14.56
CA LEU A 112 -27.47 -39.95 13.68
C LEU A 112 -27.28 -38.66 14.48
N ASN A 113 -28.07 -38.45 15.53
CA ASN A 113 -27.97 -37.25 16.39
C ASN A 113 -26.63 -37.16 17.12
N LEU A 114 -26.06 -38.29 17.54
CA LEU A 114 -24.70 -38.31 18.08
C LEU A 114 -23.64 -37.90 17.05
N THR A 115 -23.74 -38.44 15.84
CA THR A 115 -22.84 -38.13 14.75
C THR A 115 -22.91 -36.64 14.36
N GLU A 116 -24.10 -36.05 14.31
CA GLU A 116 -24.30 -34.62 14.05
C GLU A 116 -23.64 -33.75 15.15
N ALA A 117 -23.72 -34.14 16.41
CA ALA A 117 -23.07 -33.45 17.50
C ALA A 117 -21.54 -33.50 17.37
N GLU A 118 -20.99 -34.67 16.98
CA GLU A 118 -19.52 -34.82 16.70
C GLU A 118 -19.07 -33.98 15.50
N GLN A 119 -19.82 -34.00 14.40
CA GLN A 119 -19.53 -33.19 13.22
C GLN A 119 -19.58 -31.71 13.54
N THR A 120 -20.54 -31.28 14.37
CA THR A 120 -20.66 -29.88 14.79
C THR A 120 -19.46 -29.45 15.61
N LEU A 121 -19.00 -30.28 16.55
CA LEU A 121 -17.77 -29.98 17.32
C LEU A 121 -16.56 -29.91 16.43
N LEU A 122 -16.41 -30.81 15.44
CA LEU A 122 -15.31 -30.78 14.48
C LEU A 122 -15.33 -29.47 13.67
N ARG A 123 -16.51 -29.06 13.20
CA ARG A 123 -16.68 -27.79 12.50
C ARG A 123 -16.22 -26.59 13.33
N PHE A 124 -16.63 -26.48 14.58
CA PHE A 124 -16.18 -25.40 15.47
C PHE A 124 -14.67 -25.41 15.74
N ASN A 125 -14.04 -26.59 15.79
CA ASN A 125 -12.58 -26.67 15.89
C ASN A 125 -11.88 -26.17 14.59
N LEU A 126 -12.45 -26.43 13.42
CA LEU A 126 -11.94 -25.88 12.15
C LEU A 126 -12.15 -24.37 12.09
N ASP A 127 -13.33 -23.88 12.49
CA ASP A 127 -13.64 -22.44 12.56
C ASP A 127 -12.67 -21.71 13.51
N GLU A 128 -12.26 -22.35 14.63
CA GLU A 128 -11.25 -21.79 15.54
C GLU A 128 -9.89 -21.62 14.85
N ILE A 129 -9.43 -22.63 14.11
CA ILE A 129 -8.17 -22.59 13.39
C ILE A 129 -8.21 -21.49 12.31
N GLU A 130 -9.30 -21.40 11.59
CA GLU A 130 -9.52 -20.38 10.57
C GLU A 130 -9.54 -18.98 11.19
N ALA A 131 -10.32 -18.77 12.26
CA ALA A 131 -10.38 -17.49 12.96
C ALA A 131 -9.01 -17.07 13.53
N ARG A 132 -8.19 -18.02 13.99
CA ARG A 132 -6.81 -17.75 14.43
C ARG A 132 -5.95 -17.28 13.27
N THR A 133 -6.03 -17.94 12.13
CA THR A 133 -5.29 -17.53 10.91
C THR A 133 -5.73 -16.16 10.43
N GLN A 134 -7.04 -15.90 10.39
CA GLN A 134 -7.59 -14.60 9.99
C GLN A 134 -7.19 -13.46 10.94
N ARG A 135 -6.89 -13.75 12.21
CA ARG A 135 -6.38 -12.75 13.16
C ARG A 135 -4.91 -12.42 12.90
N GLU A 136 -4.09 -13.42 12.55
CA GLU A 136 -2.65 -13.20 12.35
C GLU A 136 -2.34 -12.42 11.06
N LEU A 137 -3.17 -12.52 10.02
CA LEU A 137 -2.97 -11.82 8.75
C LEU A 137 -2.92 -10.28 8.91
N PRO A 138 -3.93 -9.61 9.46
CA PRO A 138 -3.88 -8.15 9.65
C PRO A 138 -2.77 -7.71 10.61
N LEU A 139 -2.38 -8.55 11.56
CA LEU A 139 -1.24 -8.27 12.44
C LEU A 139 0.08 -8.25 11.66
N ALA A 140 0.30 -9.22 10.79
CA ALA A 140 1.47 -9.26 9.91
C ALA A 140 1.50 -8.04 8.97
N GLU A 141 0.37 -7.67 8.38
CA GLU A 141 0.27 -6.51 7.50
C GLU A 141 0.53 -5.18 8.24
N LEU A 142 0.00 -5.02 9.46
CA LEU A 142 0.32 -3.86 10.31
C LEU A 142 1.81 -3.79 10.64
N SER A 143 2.45 -4.93 10.90
CA SER A 143 3.90 -4.97 11.17
C SER A 143 4.72 -4.52 9.96
N LEU A 144 4.32 -4.88 8.74
CA LEU A 144 4.96 -4.44 7.50
C LEU A 144 4.83 -2.93 7.30
N ILE A 145 3.64 -2.37 7.56
CA ILE A 145 3.42 -0.92 7.49
C ILE A 145 4.31 -0.18 8.50
N MET A 146 4.42 -0.68 9.72
CA MET A 146 5.30 -0.08 10.74
C MET A 146 6.80 -0.14 10.36
N GLN A 147 7.21 -1.13 9.59
CA GLN A 147 8.58 -1.25 9.06
C GLN A 147 8.82 -0.39 7.81
N GLY A 148 7.81 0.37 7.36
CA GLY A 148 7.89 1.21 6.17
C GLY A 148 7.84 0.43 4.86
N MET A 149 7.48 -0.83 4.90
CA MET A 149 7.20 -1.62 3.71
C MET A 149 5.71 -1.48 3.35
N PRO A 150 5.39 -1.02 2.12
CA PRO A 150 4.00 -1.00 1.69
C PRO A 150 3.45 -2.44 1.72
N PRO A 151 2.21 -2.66 2.16
CA PRO A 151 1.57 -3.96 2.04
C PRO A 151 1.64 -4.38 0.57
N ALA A 152 2.15 -5.57 0.31
CA ALA A 152 2.16 -6.10 -1.05
C ALA A 152 0.74 -6.01 -1.58
N ALA A 153 0.56 -5.27 -2.67
CA ALA A 153 -0.73 -5.15 -3.34
C ALA A 153 -1.20 -6.58 -3.69
N ALA A 154 -2.07 -7.13 -2.86
CA ALA A 154 -2.64 -8.46 -3.01
C ALA A 154 -3.64 -8.50 -4.19
N GLY A 155 -3.26 -7.96 -5.34
CA GLY A 155 -4.13 -7.82 -6.49
C GLY A 155 -3.44 -7.78 -7.85
N ALA A 156 -2.12 -7.69 -7.92
CA ALA A 156 -1.43 -7.54 -9.21
C ALA A 156 -0.92 -8.88 -9.80
N ALA A 157 -1.21 -10.02 -9.21
CA ALA A 157 -0.79 -11.34 -9.71
C ALA A 157 -1.88 -12.04 -10.54
N GLY A 158 -2.53 -11.32 -11.44
CA GLY A 158 -3.55 -11.99 -12.23
C GLY A 158 -4.07 -11.16 -13.38
N MET A 159 -3.23 -10.81 -14.37
CA MET A 159 -3.66 -10.60 -15.76
C MET A 159 -2.47 -10.22 -16.66
N GLY A 160 -1.52 -11.12 -16.74
CA GLY A 160 -0.57 -11.16 -17.84
C GLY A 160 -0.97 -12.26 -18.83
N ILE A 161 -2.15 -12.17 -19.43
CA ILE A 161 -2.46 -12.95 -20.62
C ILE A 161 -1.86 -12.17 -21.79
N SER A 162 -0.63 -12.51 -22.07
CA SER A 162 0.03 -12.25 -23.34
C SER A 162 -0.81 -12.89 -24.45
N SER A 163 -1.45 -12.06 -25.26
CA SER A 163 -2.03 -12.48 -26.53
C SER A 163 -0.90 -12.68 -27.53
N PRO A 164 -0.70 -13.87 -28.12
CA PRO A 164 0.23 -14.02 -29.24
C PRO A 164 -0.43 -13.44 -30.49
N GLY A 165 0.27 -12.45 -31.09
CA GLY A 165 -0.08 -11.91 -32.38
C GLY A 165 -0.11 -13.01 -33.45
N MET A 166 -1.20 -13.08 -34.16
CA MET A 166 -1.33 -13.74 -35.45
C MET A 166 -1.34 -12.67 -36.53
N GLY A 167 -0.58 -12.91 -37.56
CA GLY A 167 -0.69 -12.28 -38.86
C GLY A 167 0.60 -11.74 -39.41
#